data_90290ff28a5f1a14081e32e1bdccf1cd
#
_entry.id   90290ff28a5f1a14081e32e1bdccf1cd
#
_cell.length_a   1.000
_cell.length_b   1.000
_cell.length_c   1.000
_cell.angle_alpha   90.00
_cell.angle_beta   90.00
_cell.angle_gamma   90.00
#
_symmetry.space_group_name_H-M   'P 1'
#
loop_
_entity.id
_entity.type
_entity.pdbx_description
1 polymer ?
#
loop_
_entity_poly.entity_id
_entity_poly.type
_entity_poly.pdbx_seq_one_letter_code
_entity_poly.pdbx_strand_id
1 'polypeptide(L)'
;MTTLYLIRHSVRMKRNDIETYNTTQPRIIKEEKIILSSEGEKRAELLSKENELQKIDAIYTSNCVRTLQTAKYMMESQNLKANIDERLDERRVGVINDQEIKDWFIRQYKDFDYKTVDGESMWEVQQRLSEVINEIINRHENRRIAVFTHGYAITSYLLKYCKLNHISEERLELEYKGQILYNRRLNAPEVFKLTFDKEELKNIELIEFNDLPYNHGV
;
A
#
# COMPACT_ATOMS: atom_id res chain seq x y z
N MET A 1 -15.46 13.93 -11.06
CA MET A 1 -15.14 12.79 -10.17
C MET A 1 -13.64 12.68 -9.98
N THR A 2 -13.18 12.45 -8.76
CA THR A 2 -11.77 12.30 -8.42
C THR A 2 -11.36 10.84 -8.54
N THR A 3 -10.22 10.57 -9.18
CA THR A 3 -9.67 9.21 -9.31
C THR A 3 -8.42 9.09 -8.45
N LEU A 4 -8.41 8.13 -7.56
CA LEU A 4 -7.28 7.83 -6.68
C LEU A 4 -6.74 6.44 -7.00
N TYR A 5 -5.44 6.35 -7.26
CA TYR A 5 -4.73 5.08 -7.42
C TYR A 5 -3.98 4.78 -6.12
N LEU A 6 -4.44 3.77 -5.37
CA LEU A 6 -3.67 3.22 -4.25
C LEU A 6 -2.68 2.22 -4.80
N ILE A 7 -1.39 2.53 -4.67
CA ILE A 7 -0.29 1.77 -5.26
C ILE A 7 0.58 1.20 -4.15
N ARG A 8 0.63 -0.12 -4.05
CA ARG A 8 1.61 -0.79 -3.19
C ARG A 8 3.01 -0.58 -3.77
N HIS A 9 4.00 -0.31 -2.91
CA HIS A 9 5.41 -0.28 -3.33
C HIS A 9 5.82 -1.55 -4.07
N SER A 10 6.81 -1.45 -4.93
CA SER A 10 7.37 -2.56 -5.70
C SER A 10 8.19 -3.53 -4.82
N VAL A 11 8.80 -4.55 -5.44
CA VAL A 11 9.56 -5.60 -4.75
C VAL A 11 10.73 -5.00 -3.97
N ARG A 12 10.68 -5.13 -2.64
CA ARG A 12 11.73 -4.65 -1.74
C ARG A 12 12.89 -5.64 -1.63
N MET A 13 14.07 -5.19 -1.19
CA MET A 13 15.14 -6.07 -0.77
C MET A 13 14.69 -6.93 0.42
N LYS A 14 15.17 -8.17 0.46
CA LYS A 14 14.98 -9.05 1.62
C LYS A 14 15.78 -8.50 2.80
N ARG A 15 15.22 -8.59 4.00
CA ARG A 15 15.87 -8.09 5.22
C ARG A 15 17.25 -8.71 5.45
N ASN A 16 17.39 -10.00 5.13
CA ASN A 16 18.66 -10.72 5.32
C ASN A 16 19.78 -10.28 4.36
N ASP A 17 19.42 -9.61 3.26
CA ASP A 17 20.39 -9.09 2.27
C ASP A 17 20.81 -7.64 2.58
N ILE A 18 20.34 -7.07 3.70
CA ILE A 18 20.64 -5.69 4.11
C ILE A 18 21.56 -5.70 5.31
N GLU A 19 22.86 -5.45 5.10
CA GLU A 19 23.85 -5.39 6.18
C GLU A 19 23.47 -4.39 7.30
N THR A 20 22.91 -3.25 6.91
CA THR A 20 22.48 -2.20 7.85
C THR A 20 21.28 -2.60 8.71
N TYR A 21 20.59 -3.70 8.40
CA TYR A 21 19.48 -4.18 9.21
C TYR A 21 19.91 -4.70 10.58
N ASN A 22 21.16 -5.11 10.74
CA ASN A 22 21.75 -5.59 12.00
C ASN A 22 22.29 -4.45 12.89
N THR A 23 21.90 -3.21 12.65
CA THR A 23 22.29 -2.06 13.48
C THR A 23 21.46 -2.00 14.77
N THR A 24 21.91 -1.18 15.73
CA THR A 24 21.20 -0.90 17.00
C THR A 24 20.01 0.07 16.84
N GLN A 25 19.69 0.52 15.62
CA GLN A 25 18.60 1.45 15.38
C GLN A 25 17.23 0.82 15.69
N PRO A 26 16.24 1.62 16.13
CA PRO A 26 14.87 1.16 16.31
C PRO A 26 14.30 0.49 15.04
N ARG A 27 13.48 -0.54 15.24
CA ARG A 27 12.89 -1.32 14.13
C ARG A 27 12.13 -0.43 13.11
N ILE A 28 11.41 0.58 13.59
CA ILE A 28 10.69 1.51 12.72
C ILE A 28 11.62 2.18 11.70
N ILE A 29 12.75 2.70 12.15
CA ILE A 29 13.74 3.35 11.28
C ILE A 29 14.33 2.36 10.27
N LYS A 30 14.58 1.11 10.68
CA LYS A 30 15.07 0.07 9.79
C LYS A 30 14.05 -0.24 8.68
N GLU A 31 12.77 -0.38 9.03
CA GLU A 31 11.69 -0.65 8.07
C GLU A 31 11.51 0.50 7.08
N GLU A 32 11.63 1.75 7.51
CA GLU A 32 11.57 2.92 6.64
C GLU A 32 12.69 2.95 5.60
N LYS A 33 13.89 2.51 5.98
CA LYS A 33 15.11 2.51 5.13
C LYS A 33 15.22 1.33 4.17
N ILE A 34 14.31 0.35 4.21
CA ILE A 34 14.33 -0.75 3.25
C ILE A 34 14.10 -0.23 1.84
N ILE A 35 15.08 -0.51 0.97
CA ILE A 35 15.07 -0.11 -0.44
C ILE A 35 14.38 -1.16 -1.34
N LEU A 36 14.12 -0.81 -2.60
CA LEU A 36 13.73 -1.77 -3.62
C LEU A 36 14.89 -2.69 -3.99
N SER A 37 14.55 -3.90 -4.43
CA SER A 37 15.49 -4.77 -5.13
C SER A 37 15.69 -4.30 -6.58
N SER A 38 16.71 -4.84 -7.28
CA SER A 38 16.90 -4.54 -8.71
C SER A 38 15.67 -4.93 -9.57
N GLU A 39 14.96 -6.00 -9.19
CA GLU A 39 13.70 -6.37 -9.81
C GLU A 39 12.62 -5.33 -9.49
N GLY A 40 12.56 -4.89 -8.22
CA GLY A 40 11.61 -3.86 -7.80
C GLY A 40 11.77 -2.55 -8.54
N GLU A 41 13.00 -2.11 -8.80
CA GLU A 41 13.29 -0.91 -9.60
C GLU A 41 12.76 -1.07 -11.05
N LYS A 42 13.05 -2.21 -11.71
CA LYS A 42 12.54 -2.49 -13.06
C LYS A 42 11.02 -2.51 -13.13
N ARG A 43 10.36 -3.13 -12.14
CA ARG A 43 8.91 -3.18 -12.07
C ARG A 43 8.29 -1.80 -11.83
N ALA A 44 8.92 -0.96 -11.01
CA ALA A 44 8.50 0.43 -10.79
C ALA A 44 8.62 1.26 -12.07
N GLU A 45 9.67 1.05 -12.84
CA GLU A 45 9.85 1.69 -14.16
C GLU A 45 8.77 1.24 -15.15
N LEU A 46 8.47 -0.07 -15.25
CA LEU A 46 7.40 -0.57 -16.10
C LEU A 46 6.05 0.00 -15.69
N LEU A 47 5.72 0.01 -14.39
CA LEU A 47 4.49 0.60 -13.87
C LEU A 47 4.30 2.05 -14.32
N SER A 48 5.37 2.85 -14.35
CA SER A 48 5.30 4.25 -14.74
C SER A 48 4.95 4.47 -16.23
N LYS A 49 5.09 3.44 -17.07
CA LYS A 49 4.80 3.46 -18.50
C LYS A 49 3.37 3.03 -18.83
N GLU A 50 2.65 2.49 -17.86
CA GLU A 50 1.29 1.99 -18.05
C GLU A 50 0.31 3.11 -18.44
N ASN A 51 -0.48 2.88 -19.48
CA ASN A 51 -1.40 3.86 -20.03
C ASN A 51 -2.42 4.36 -19.00
N GLU A 52 -2.91 3.46 -18.15
CA GLU A 52 -3.87 3.80 -17.09
C GLU A 52 -3.28 4.79 -16.07
N LEU A 53 -1.97 4.80 -15.90
CA LEU A 53 -1.27 5.66 -14.93
C LEU A 53 -0.65 6.92 -15.57
N GLN A 54 -1.03 7.25 -16.81
CA GLN A 54 -0.64 8.51 -17.44
C GLN A 54 -1.56 9.65 -17.00
N LYS A 55 -1.08 10.90 -17.17
CA LYS A 55 -1.82 12.12 -16.82
C LYS A 55 -2.25 12.16 -15.34
N ILE A 56 -1.34 11.79 -14.47
CA ILE A 56 -1.49 11.99 -13.02
C ILE A 56 -1.31 13.48 -12.73
N ASP A 57 -2.18 14.03 -11.89
CA ASP A 57 -2.15 15.45 -11.50
C ASP A 57 -1.33 15.67 -10.21
N ALA A 58 -1.30 14.69 -9.30
CA ALA A 58 -0.56 14.77 -8.05
C ALA A 58 -0.08 13.39 -7.59
N ILE A 59 1.10 13.37 -6.95
CA ILE A 59 1.68 12.16 -6.36
C ILE A 59 1.83 12.36 -4.85
N TYR A 60 1.41 11.34 -4.09
CA TYR A 60 1.61 11.22 -2.65
C TYR A 60 2.36 9.94 -2.35
N THR A 61 3.24 9.97 -1.35
CA THR A 61 3.98 8.80 -0.90
C THR A 61 4.07 8.76 0.62
N SER A 62 4.20 7.56 1.19
CA SER A 62 4.72 7.42 2.54
C SER A 62 6.17 7.92 2.62
N ASN A 63 6.72 8.05 3.83
CA ASN A 63 8.11 8.45 4.03
C ASN A 63 9.13 7.30 3.81
N CYS A 64 8.65 6.08 3.57
CA CYS A 64 9.50 4.92 3.35
C CYS A 64 10.26 4.99 2.03
N VAL A 65 11.56 4.64 2.06
CA VAL A 65 12.42 4.69 0.86
C VAL A 65 11.83 3.89 -0.31
N ARG A 66 11.30 2.68 -0.08
CA ARG A 66 10.73 1.82 -1.12
C ARG A 66 9.51 2.41 -1.84
N THR A 67 8.69 3.21 -1.16
CA THR A 67 7.56 3.90 -1.80
C THR A 67 8.03 5.07 -2.67
N LEU A 68 8.99 5.84 -2.18
CA LEU A 68 9.64 6.92 -2.93
C LEU A 68 10.35 6.38 -4.18
N GLN A 69 11.08 5.28 -4.07
CA GLN A 69 11.71 4.63 -5.22
C GLN A 69 10.68 4.09 -6.21
N THR A 70 9.55 3.54 -5.74
CA THR A 70 8.47 3.10 -6.64
C THR A 70 7.84 4.29 -7.39
N ALA A 71 7.66 5.43 -6.73
CA ALA A 71 7.09 6.63 -7.33
C ALA A 71 8.05 7.36 -8.28
N LYS A 72 9.36 7.19 -8.10
CA LYS A 72 10.43 7.93 -8.79
C LYS A 72 10.21 8.02 -10.30
N TYR A 73 9.99 6.89 -10.97
CA TYR A 73 9.86 6.85 -12.43
C TYR A 73 8.62 7.58 -12.93
N MET A 74 7.51 7.52 -12.18
CA MET A 74 6.30 8.28 -12.48
C MET A 74 6.52 9.78 -12.26
N MET A 75 7.24 10.16 -11.20
CA MET A 75 7.62 11.55 -10.93
C MET A 75 8.45 12.11 -12.07
N GLU A 76 9.45 11.35 -12.54
CA GLU A 76 10.35 11.74 -13.65
C GLU A 76 9.59 11.84 -14.97
N SER A 77 8.83 10.82 -15.35
CA SER A 77 8.13 10.76 -16.65
C SER A 77 7.03 11.81 -16.79
N GLN A 78 6.39 12.23 -15.70
CA GLN A 78 5.28 13.18 -15.71
C GLN A 78 5.67 14.55 -15.14
N ASN A 79 6.96 14.76 -14.82
CA ASN A 79 7.50 16.01 -14.26
C ASN A 79 6.73 16.48 -13.00
N LEU A 80 6.47 15.54 -12.08
CA LEU A 80 5.78 15.79 -10.83
C LEU A 80 6.72 15.61 -9.64
N LYS A 81 6.38 16.24 -8.51
CA LYS A 81 7.02 16.02 -7.21
C LYS A 81 6.08 15.24 -6.31
N ALA A 82 6.63 14.37 -5.47
CA ALA A 82 5.83 13.68 -4.47
C ALA A 82 5.58 14.57 -3.24
N ASN A 83 4.36 14.51 -2.73
CA ASN A 83 4.00 14.99 -1.41
C ASN A 83 4.20 13.82 -0.44
N ILE A 84 5.05 14.00 0.57
CA ILE A 84 5.34 12.95 1.55
C ILE A 84 4.42 13.13 2.74
N ASP A 85 3.74 12.06 3.15
CA ASP A 85 2.87 12.05 4.33
C ASP A 85 3.05 10.73 5.09
N GLU A 86 3.47 10.80 6.35
CA GLU A 86 3.71 9.64 7.21
C GLU A 86 2.43 8.85 7.53
N ARG A 87 1.25 9.47 7.40
CA ARG A 87 -0.03 8.77 7.55
C ARG A 87 -0.28 7.73 6.45
N LEU A 88 0.56 7.72 5.38
CA LEU A 88 0.57 6.71 4.31
C LEU A 88 1.52 5.54 4.60
N ASP A 89 2.21 5.52 5.75
CA ASP A 89 3.16 4.48 6.10
C ASP A 89 2.51 3.11 6.29
N GLU A 90 3.35 2.07 6.25
CA GLU A 90 2.92 0.72 6.57
C GLU A 90 2.47 0.62 8.03
N ARG A 91 1.57 -0.31 8.30
CA ARG A 91 1.18 -0.66 9.66
C ARG A 91 2.41 -0.98 10.52
N ARG A 92 2.52 -0.34 11.67
CA ARG A 92 3.53 -0.70 12.67
C ARG A 92 3.13 -2.03 13.30
N VAL A 93 3.92 -3.06 13.03
CA VAL A 93 3.67 -4.41 13.57
C VAL A 93 3.98 -4.49 15.06
N GLY A 94 4.89 -3.63 15.56
CA GLY A 94 5.31 -3.66 16.95
C GLY A 94 6.15 -4.88 17.33
N VAL A 95 6.11 -5.28 18.59
CA VAL A 95 6.83 -6.43 19.12
C VAL A 95 5.92 -7.65 19.06
N ILE A 96 6.36 -8.69 18.37
CA ILE A 96 5.69 -10.00 18.32
C ILE A 96 6.53 -10.96 19.17
N ASN A 97 5.96 -11.54 20.21
CA ASN A 97 6.62 -12.58 21.01
C ASN A 97 6.39 -13.97 20.38
N ASP A 98 7.17 -14.96 20.82
CA ASP A 98 7.14 -16.32 20.26
C ASP A 98 5.77 -17.02 20.41
N GLN A 99 4.95 -16.63 21.38
CA GLN A 99 3.60 -17.19 21.57
C GLN A 99 2.58 -16.58 20.63
N GLU A 100 2.78 -15.33 20.20
CA GLU A 100 1.89 -14.60 19.31
C GLU A 100 2.17 -14.89 17.83
N ILE A 101 3.37 -15.38 17.47
CA ILE A 101 3.83 -15.53 16.07
C ILE A 101 2.86 -16.37 15.24
N LYS A 102 2.26 -17.42 15.79
CA LYS A 102 1.44 -18.35 15.00
C LYS A 102 0.12 -17.76 14.53
N ASP A 103 -0.48 -16.88 15.31
CA ASP A 103 -1.86 -16.42 15.04
C ASP A 103 -1.98 -14.93 14.76
N TRP A 104 -0.92 -14.13 15.01
CA TRP A 104 -1.00 -12.68 14.94
C TRP A 104 -1.47 -12.17 13.56
N PHE A 105 -1.00 -12.81 12.48
CA PHE A 105 -1.34 -12.41 11.11
C PHE A 105 -2.83 -12.53 10.83
N ILE A 106 -3.44 -13.66 11.19
CA ILE A 106 -4.88 -13.90 10.97
C ILE A 106 -5.71 -13.13 12.00
N ARG A 107 -5.23 -13.06 13.24
CA ARG A 107 -5.92 -12.40 14.35
C ARG A 107 -6.20 -10.92 14.03
N GLN A 108 -5.25 -10.19 13.47
CA GLN A 108 -5.44 -8.77 13.12
C GLN A 108 -6.59 -8.51 12.14
N TYR A 109 -6.92 -9.48 11.27
CA TYR A 109 -8.05 -9.38 10.35
C TYR A 109 -9.39 -9.80 10.97
N LYS A 110 -9.35 -10.61 12.03
CA LYS A 110 -10.54 -11.03 12.77
C LYS A 110 -10.93 -10.07 13.88
N ASP A 111 -9.94 -9.39 14.44
CA ASP A 111 -10.07 -8.42 15.51
C ASP A 111 -9.34 -7.14 15.12
N PHE A 112 -10.09 -6.16 14.64
CA PHE A 112 -9.56 -4.91 14.11
C PHE A 112 -8.90 -4.02 15.17
N ASP A 113 -9.24 -4.21 16.44
CA ASP A 113 -8.63 -3.51 17.59
C ASP A 113 -7.36 -4.21 18.08
N TYR A 114 -7.10 -5.43 17.61
CA TYR A 114 -5.91 -6.18 18.03
C TYR A 114 -4.63 -5.47 17.58
N LYS A 115 -3.74 -5.25 18.52
CA LYS A 115 -2.38 -4.77 18.30
C LYS A 115 -1.38 -5.40 19.25
N THR A 116 -0.15 -5.48 18.80
CA THR A 116 1.00 -5.87 19.62
C THR A 116 1.51 -4.68 20.42
N VAL A 117 2.41 -4.92 21.37
CA VAL A 117 3.10 -3.84 22.08
C VAL A 117 3.83 -2.94 21.09
N ASP A 118 3.68 -1.64 21.21
CA ASP A 118 4.24 -0.61 20.31
C ASP A 118 3.78 -0.73 18.84
N GLY A 119 2.75 -1.52 18.57
CA GLY A 119 2.16 -1.69 17.25
C GLY A 119 0.91 -0.83 17.03
N GLU A 120 0.41 -0.87 15.80
CA GLU A 120 -0.90 -0.32 15.42
C GLU A 120 -1.91 -1.44 15.23
N SER A 121 -3.18 -1.18 15.55
CA SER A 121 -4.30 -2.02 15.12
C SER A 121 -4.66 -1.74 13.66
N MET A 122 -5.40 -2.65 13.02
CA MET A 122 -5.93 -2.42 11.67
C MET A 122 -6.89 -1.23 11.64
N TRP A 123 -7.63 -1.01 12.75
CA TRP A 123 -8.51 0.14 12.92
C TRP A 123 -7.74 1.46 12.95
N GLU A 124 -6.67 1.58 13.73
CA GLU A 124 -5.84 2.79 13.79
C GLU A 124 -5.26 3.13 12.42
N VAL A 125 -4.79 2.13 11.68
CA VAL A 125 -4.29 2.30 10.29
C VAL A 125 -5.41 2.78 9.36
N GLN A 126 -6.60 2.18 9.45
CA GLN A 126 -7.76 2.57 8.63
C GLN A 126 -8.17 4.02 8.90
N GLN A 127 -8.14 4.46 10.17
CA GLN A 127 -8.49 5.84 10.54
C GLN A 127 -7.49 6.85 9.92
N ARG A 128 -6.18 6.68 10.17
CA ARG A 128 -5.19 7.63 9.63
C ARG A 128 -5.17 7.68 8.10
N LEU A 129 -5.37 6.52 7.44
CA LEU A 129 -5.50 6.51 5.98
C LEU A 129 -6.77 7.20 5.50
N SER A 130 -7.90 6.99 6.20
CA SER A 130 -9.15 7.67 5.85
C SER A 130 -9.03 9.19 5.95
N GLU A 131 -8.36 9.69 6.97
CA GLU A 131 -8.10 11.12 7.17
C GLU A 131 -7.28 11.70 6.02
N VAL A 132 -6.09 11.13 5.76
CA VAL A 132 -5.20 11.66 4.72
C VAL A 132 -5.80 11.51 3.32
N ILE A 133 -6.52 10.42 3.02
CA ILE A 133 -7.17 10.24 1.72
C ILE A 133 -8.30 11.24 1.52
N ASN A 134 -9.12 11.52 2.53
CA ASN A 134 -10.16 12.55 2.45
C ASN A 134 -9.55 13.94 2.21
N GLU A 135 -8.47 14.29 2.91
CA GLU A 135 -7.76 15.55 2.65
C GLU A 135 -7.24 15.65 1.21
N ILE A 136 -6.66 14.55 0.70
CA ILE A 136 -6.15 14.47 -0.68
C ILE A 136 -7.29 14.66 -1.70
N ILE A 137 -8.40 13.96 -1.52
CA ILE A 137 -9.57 14.03 -2.42
C ILE A 137 -10.15 15.45 -2.44
N ASN A 138 -10.31 16.07 -1.27
CA ASN A 138 -10.85 17.43 -1.15
C ASN A 138 -9.92 18.48 -1.78
N ARG A 139 -8.61 18.29 -1.68
CA ARG A 139 -7.61 19.18 -2.30
C ARG A 139 -7.55 19.05 -3.82
N HIS A 140 -7.92 17.91 -4.36
CA HIS A 140 -7.74 17.55 -5.77
C HIS A 140 -9.05 17.12 -6.44
N GLU A 141 -10.12 17.90 -6.28
CA GLU A 141 -11.38 17.60 -6.94
C GLU A 141 -11.23 17.44 -8.46
N ASN A 142 -11.85 16.39 -9.01
CA ASN A 142 -11.85 16.06 -10.44
C ASN A 142 -10.44 15.81 -11.03
N ARG A 143 -9.49 15.36 -10.21
CA ARG A 143 -8.11 15.06 -10.59
C ARG A 143 -7.81 13.56 -10.49
N ARG A 144 -6.66 13.19 -11.04
CA ARG A 144 -6.09 11.83 -11.01
C ARG A 144 -4.89 11.84 -10.07
N ILE A 145 -4.95 11.08 -9.00
CA ILE A 145 -3.95 11.12 -7.92
C ILE A 145 -3.34 9.73 -7.74
N ALA A 146 -2.01 9.64 -7.73
CA ALA A 146 -1.29 8.42 -7.37
C ALA A 146 -0.82 8.50 -5.91
N VAL A 147 -1.17 7.48 -5.12
CA VAL A 147 -0.80 7.37 -3.70
C VAL A 147 0.00 6.09 -3.51
N PHE A 148 1.30 6.23 -3.31
CA PHE A 148 2.22 5.11 -3.08
C PHE A 148 2.30 4.79 -1.59
N THR A 149 1.90 3.58 -1.23
CA THR A 149 1.80 3.10 0.14
C THR A 149 2.12 1.60 0.23
N HIS A 150 1.53 0.87 1.16
CA HIS A 150 1.96 -0.46 1.57
C HIS A 150 0.80 -1.46 1.63
N GLY A 151 1.15 -2.75 1.80
CA GLY A 151 0.18 -3.83 1.73
C GLY A 151 -0.89 -3.80 2.82
N TYR A 152 -0.49 -3.74 4.11
CA TYR A 152 -1.48 -3.66 5.20
C TYR A 152 -2.25 -2.36 5.21
N ALA A 153 -1.60 -1.25 4.87
CA ALA A 153 -2.22 0.05 4.76
C ALA A 153 -3.37 0.02 3.73
N ILE A 154 -3.10 -0.47 2.51
CA ILE A 154 -4.13 -0.63 1.46
C ILE A 154 -5.24 -1.56 1.93
N THR A 155 -4.89 -2.73 2.47
CA THR A 155 -5.89 -3.72 2.90
C THR A 155 -6.79 -3.16 4.00
N SER A 156 -6.21 -2.49 5.02
CA SER A 156 -6.99 -1.83 6.08
C SER A 156 -7.97 -0.82 5.52
N TYR A 157 -7.54 0.00 4.57
CA TYR A 157 -8.39 1.01 3.96
C TYR A 157 -9.51 0.39 3.11
N LEU A 158 -9.19 -0.62 2.28
CA LEU A 158 -10.18 -1.31 1.45
C LEU A 158 -11.25 -2.03 2.28
N LEU A 159 -10.90 -2.56 3.45
CA LEU A 159 -11.83 -3.21 4.36
C LEU A 159 -12.89 -2.25 4.98
N LYS A 160 -12.76 -0.95 4.79
CA LYS A 160 -13.83 0.01 5.05
C LYS A 160 -15.03 -0.18 4.09
N TYR A 161 -14.78 -0.69 2.89
CA TYR A 161 -15.75 -0.77 1.80
C TYR A 161 -15.99 -2.19 1.30
N CYS A 162 -15.06 -3.09 1.59
CA CYS A 162 -15.05 -4.47 1.11
C CYS A 162 -15.34 -5.44 2.25
N LYS A 163 -16.02 -6.53 1.93
CA LYS A 163 -16.18 -7.67 2.84
C LYS A 163 -14.97 -8.58 2.72
N LEU A 164 -14.43 -9.01 3.87
CA LEU A 164 -13.40 -10.04 3.94
C LEU A 164 -14.07 -11.42 3.88
N ASN A 165 -13.86 -12.16 2.81
CA ASN A 165 -14.38 -13.53 2.64
C ASN A 165 -13.38 -14.58 3.09
N HIS A 166 -12.08 -14.35 2.87
CA HIS A 166 -11.04 -15.28 3.26
C HIS A 166 -9.74 -14.55 3.60
N ILE A 167 -9.01 -15.09 4.58
CA ILE A 167 -7.64 -14.68 4.93
C ILE A 167 -6.80 -15.88 5.34
N SER A 168 -5.65 -16.02 4.71
CA SER A 168 -4.57 -16.93 5.07
C SER A 168 -3.23 -16.29 4.71
N GLU A 169 -2.11 -16.95 5.02
CA GLU A 169 -0.79 -16.50 4.59
C GLU A 169 -0.66 -16.48 3.05
N GLU A 170 -1.42 -17.34 2.37
CA GLU A 170 -1.37 -17.54 0.91
C GLU A 170 -2.36 -16.66 0.15
N ARG A 171 -3.46 -16.24 0.80
CA ARG A 171 -4.59 -15.63 0.10
C ARG A 171 -5.38 -14.66 0.96
N LEU A 172 -5.64 -13.49 0.39
CA LEU A 172 -6.61 -12.52 0.84
C LEU A 172 -7.74 -12.47 -0.19
N GLU A 173 -9.00 -12.66 0.22
CA GLU A 173 -10.15 -12.53 -0.65
C GLU A 173 -11.06 -11.39 -0.16
N LEU A 174 -11.21 -10.39 -1.02
CA LEU A 174 -12.04 -9.22 -0.79
C LEU A 174 -13.21 -9.21 -1.78
N GLU A 175 -14.41 -8.96 -1.27
CA GLU A 175 -15.62 -8.77 -2.05
C GLU A 175 -16.07 -7.31 -1.99
N TYR A 176 -16.36 -6.71 -3.15
CA TYR A 176 -16.91 -5.38 -3.28
C TYR A 176 -18.21 -5.43 -4.10
N LYS A 177 -19.31 -4.92 -3.54
CA LYS A 177 -20.64 -4.90 -4.19
C LYS A 177 -21.10 -6.27 -4.74
N GLY A 178 -20.82 -7.35 -3.98
CA GLY A 178 -21.22 -8.71 -4.36
C GLY A 178 -20.33 -9.39 -5.41
N GLN A 179 -19.20 -8.78 -5.78
CA GLN A 179 -18.25 -9.36 -6.72
C GLN A 179 -16.87 -9.48 -6.06
N ILE A 180 -16.12 -10.52 -6.42
CA ILE A 180 -14.74 -10.70 -5.95
C ILE A 180 -13.88 -9.63 -6.59
N LEU A 181 -13.44 -8.69 -5.77
CA LEU A 181 -12.49 -7.65 -6.17
C LEU A 181 -11.06 -8.18 -6.22
N TYR A 182 -10.71 -9.05 -5.27
CA TYR A 182 -9.36 -9.52 -5.05
C TYR A 182 -9.33 -10.92 -4.44
N ASN A 183 -8.46 -11.80 -4.93
CA ASN A 183 -8.40 -13.21 -4.49
C ASN A 183 -7.00 -13.82 -4.60
N ARG A 184 -5.98 -13.15 -4.05
CA ARG A 184 -4.58 -13.63 -4.02
C ARG A 184 -3.77 -12.87 -2.96
N ARG A 185 -2.48 -13.12 -2.84
CA ARG A 185 -1.57 -12.20 -2.13
C ARG A 185 -1.34 -10.95 -2.98
N LEU A 186 -1.17 -9.80 -2.31
CA LEU A 186 -0.91 -8.54 -3.00
C LEU A 186 0.36 -8.64 -3.86
N ASN A 187 0.24 -8.26 -5.13
CA ASN A 187 1.36 -8.12 -6.04
C ASN A 187 2.29 -6.96 -5.60
N ALA A 188 3.49 -6.91 -6.12
CA ALA A 188 4.43 -5.81 -5.88
C ALA A 188 5.04 -5.30 -7.20
N PRO A 189 4.57 -4.15 -7.74
CA PRO A 189 3.47 -3.31 -7.21
C PRO A 189 2.07 -3.90 -7.44
N GLU A 190 1.07 -3.41 -6.67
CA GLU A 190 -0.35 -3.66 -6.89
C GLU A 190 -1.08 -2.32 -6.95
N VAL A 191 -2.09 -2.20 -7.81
CA VAL A 191 -2.81 -0.95 -8.03
C VAL A 191 -4.31 -1.14 -7.89
N PHE A 192 -4.91 -0.41 -6.96
CA PHE A 192 -6.36 -0.28 -6.85
C PHE A 192 -6.77 1.13 -7.28
N LYS A 193 -7.72 1.21 -8.20
CA LYS A 193 -8.32 2.46 -8.67
C LYS A 193 -9.63 2.69 -7.92
N LEU A 194 -9.69 3.82 -7.24
CA LEU A 194 -10.87 4.26 -6.51
C LEU A 194 -11.43 5.52 -7.18
N THR A 195 -12.72 5.53 -7.41
CA THR A 195 -13.41 6.69 -8.00
C THR A 195 -14.34 7.32 -6.98
N PHE A 196 -14.20 8.62 -6.76
CA PHE A 196 -14.98 9.37 -5.78
C PHE A 196 -15.81 10.47 -6.46
N ASP A 197 -17.02 10.66 -5.95
CA ASP A 197 -17.79 11.89 -6.14
C ASP A 197 -17.77 12.67 -4.83
N LYS A 198 -16.99 13.74 -4.78
CA LYS A 198 -16.57 14.37 -3.52
C LYS A 198 -15.92 13.32 -2.61
N GLU A 199 -16.42 13.12 -1.39
CA GLU A 199 -15.92 12.12 -0.45
C GLU A 199 -16.62 10.75 -0.58
N GLU A 200 -17.67 10.64 -1.41
CA GLU A 200 -18.40 9.39 -1.57
C GLU A 200 -17.71 8.47 -2.56
N LEU A 201 -17.29 7.28 -2.09
CA LEU A 201 -16.71 6.25 -2.95
C LEU A 201 -17.78 5.68 -3.89
N LYS A 202 -17.55 5.80 -5.19
CA LYS A 202 -18.44 5.27 -6.24
C LYS A 202 -18.00 3.91 -6.74
N ASN A 203 -16.68 3.68 -6.89
CA ASN A 203 -16.17 2.42 -7.43
C ASN A 203 -14.78 2.09 -6.92
N ILE A 204 -14.47 0.78 -6.87
CA ILE A 204 -13.14 0.22 -6.65
C ILE A 204 -12.88 -0.79 -7.77
N GLU A 205 -11.71 -0.71 -8.39
CA GLU A 205 -11.23 -1.61 -9.42
C GLU A 205 -9.81 -2.07 -9.10
N LEU A 206 -9.52 -3.34 -9.30
CA LEU A 206 -8.15 -3.83 -9.39
C LEU A 206 -7.64 -3.57 -10.79
N ILE A 207 -6.49 -2.92 -10.93
CA ILE A 207 -5.85 -2.68 -12.23
C ILE A 207 -4.75 -3.73 -12.42
N GLU A 208 -4.91 -4.56 -13.43
CA GLU A 208 -3.93 -5.56 -13.82
C GLU A 208 -3.15 -5.08 -15.05
N PHE A 209 -1.85 -5.35 -15.05
CA PHE A 209 -0.93 -4.95 -16.12
C PHE A 209 -0.26 -6.20 -16.70
N ASN A 210 -0.30 -6.35 -18.02
CA ASN A 210 0.24 -7.53 -18.71
C ASN A 210 1.77 -7.64 -18.58
N ASP A 211 2.46 -6.52 -18.53
CA ASP A 211 3.93 -6.46 -18.45
C ASP A 211 4.46 -6.56 -17.01
N LEU A 212 3.58 -6.68 -16.02
CA LEU A 212 3.91 -6.85 -14.61
C LEU A 212 3.41 -8.20 -14.08
N PRO A 213 4.09 -9.32 -14.42
CA PRO A 213 3.68 -10.64 -13.95
C PRO A 213 3.64 -10.68 -12.43
N TYR A 214 2.81 -11.57 -11.90
CA TYR A 214 2.61 -11.69 -10.46
C TYR A 214 3.91 -11.96 -9.71
N ASN A 215 4.21 -11.12 -8.73
CA ASN A 215 5.28 -11.27 -7.75
C ASN A 215 4.86 -10.60 -6.44
N HIS A 216 4.64 -11.37 -5.38
CA HIS A 216 4.17 -10.83 -4.09
C HIS A 216 5.25 -10.13 -3.27
N GLY A 217 6.50 -10.09 -3.75
CA GLY A 217 7.53 -9.19 -3.22
C GLY A 217 8.07 -9.55 -1.82
N VAL A 218 8.19 -10.83 -1.50
CA VAL A 218 8.77 -11.30 -0.21
C VAL A 218 10.24 -11.59 -0.36
#